data_a7f63dc49bfcc839a2b9bf5302477dd7
#
_entry.id   a7f63dc49bfcc839a2b9bf5302477dd7
#
_cell.length_a   1.000
_cell.length_b   1.000
_cell.length_c   1.000
_cell.angle_alpha   90.00
_cell.angle_beta   90.00
_cell.angle_gamma   90.00
#
_symmetry.space_group_name_H-M   'P 1'
#
loop_
_entity.id
_entity.type
_entity.pdbx_description
1 polymer ?
#
loop_
_entity_poly.entity_id
_entity_poly.type
_entity_poly.pdbx_seq_one_letter_code
_entity_poly.pdbx_strand_id
1 'polypeptide(L)'
;MIRRELLSMKKIMLTAAVCLGVSVPSQGQVSLTIEKAMDIAEEHSPSLRRSHMNLERYQQNLVAQRASLKSKFSLNLNPVDYSKSRSFDNRLSQWYTNERFSTTGTFQVDQPILWTDGVLSLINRFGWQDNNSNIDGTKTSNKAFSNDLYLQLSQPIFTYNKRKMELQQIEYDYENANISYALQRLSTEKDITQQFYSVYMAQSQLAITKEELTNAQQSYEIIKNKVEADLAARDELFQAEVNLASARSSLEEQQVSLENSKDQLKQTLGMDLNEDIMVFAEVQIKPVEVNLEKAIQHGLESPPGTGAG
;
A
#
# COMPACT_ATOMS: atom_id res chain seq x y z
N MET A 1 -17.20 -35.95 50.34
CA MET A 1 -16.15 -36.49 49.46
C MET A 1 -15.80 -35.57 48.26
N ILE A 2 -16.69 -34.68 47.84
CA ILE A 2 -16.51 -33.79 46.65
C ILE A 2 -15.61 -32.56 46.89
N ARG A 3 -15.37 -32.15 48.14
CA ARG A 3 -14.58 -30.93 48.45
C ARG A 3 -13.06 -31.15 48.48
N ARG A 4 -12.58 -32.39 48.45
CA ARG A 4 -11.13 -32.72 48.37
C ARG A 4 -10.61 -32.85 46.95
N GLU A 5 -11.45 -33.19 45.99
CA GLU A 5 -11.09 -33.29 44.57
C GLU A 5 -10.88 -31.90 43.93
N LEU A 6 -11.71 -30.89 44.33
CA LEU A 6 -11.60 -29.51 43.79
C LEU A 6 -10.32 -28.76 44.25
N LEU A 7 -9.78 -29.11 45.38
CA LEU A 7 -8.49 -28.55 45.87
C LEU A 7 -7.27 -29.18 45.23
N SER A 8 -7.36 -30.44 44.79
CA SER A 8 -6.35 -31.14 44.01
C SER A 8 -6.22 -30.61 42.58
N MET A 9 -7.37 -30.35 41.90
CA MET A 9 -7.36 -29.76 40.57
C MET A 9 -6.84 -28.30 40.55
N LYS A 10 -7.11 -27.49 41.58
CA LYS A 10 -6.54 -26.12 41.67
C LYS A 10 -5.03 -26.11 41.90
N LYS A 11 -4.47 -27.10 42.58
CA LYS A 11 -3.00 -27.21 42.73
C LYS A 11 -2.31 -27.70 41.46
N ILE A 12 -2.95 -28.55 40.68
CA ILE A 12 -2.43 -29.01 39.37
C ILE A 12 -2.50 -27.91 38.33
N MET A 13 -3.55 -27.05 38.34
CA MET A 13 -3.63 -25.87 37.44
C MET A 13 -2.60 -24.76 37.83
N LEU A 14 -2.27 -24.62 39.11
CA LEU A 14 -1.30 -23.59 39.54
C LEU A 14 0.14 -23.99 39.26
N THR A 15 0.48 -25.29 39.20
CA THR A 15 1.81 -25.78 38.83
C THR A 15 2.02 -25.88 37.32
N ALA A 16 0.96 -25.99 36.50
CA ALA A 16 1.04 -25.93 35.03
C ALA A 16 1.24 -24.51 34.49
N ALA A 17 0.90 -23.48 35.28
CA ALA A 17 1.04 -22.06 34.86
C ALA A 17 2.44 -21.47 35.08
N VAL A 18 3.34 -22.17 35.74
CA VAL A 18 4.72 -21.68 36.06
C VAL A 18 5.77 -22.21 35.07
N CYS A 19 5.41 -23.15 34.19
CA CYS A 19 6.31 -23.67 33.14
C CYS A 19 6.07 -23.09 31.75
N LEU A 20 5.30 -22.01 31.61
CA LEU A 20 5.41 -21.16 30.43
C LEU A 20 6.72 -20.36 30.59
N GLY A 21 7.82 -21.03 30.33
CA GLY A 21 9.12 -20.42 30.18
C GLY A 21 8.98 -19.28 29.18
N VAL A 22 9.26 -18.07 29.63
CA VAL A 22 9.56 -16.94 28.77
C VAL A 22 10.72 -17.40 27.90
N SER A 23 10.42 -17.96 26.74
CA SER A 23 11.37 -18.04 25.64
C SER A 23 11.63 -16.61 25.21
N VAL A 24 12.61 -15.98 25.85
CA VAL A 24 13.25 -14.77 25.32
C VAL A 24 13.74 -15.22 23.96
N PRO A 25 13.22 -14.67 22.85
CA PRO A 25 13.82 -14.95 21.56
C PRO A 25 15.27 -14.53 21.69
N SER A 26 16.19 -15.46 21.63
CA SER A 26 17.59 -15.17 21.38
C SER A 26 17.59 -14.43 20.06
N GLN A 27 17.76 -13.11 20.09
CA GLN A 27 17.98 -12.32 18.88
C GLN A 27 19.36 -12.75 18.35
N GLY A 28 19.36 -13.84 17.60
CA GLY A 28 20.52 -14.28 16.85
C GLY A 28 20.77 -13.25 15.77
N GLN A 29 22.01 -12.76 15.70
CA GLN A 29 22.45 -11.84 14.65
C GLN A 29 22.17 -12.45 13.28
N VAL A 30 21.33 -11.77 12.48
CA VAL A 30 20.94 -12.25 11.15
C VAL A 30 22.07 -11.97 10.17
N SER A 31 22.70 -13.06 9.68
CA SER A 31 23.69 -12.93 8.60
C SER A 31 22.97 -12.68 7.27
N LEU A 32 23.22 -11.51 6.68
CA LEU A 32 22.58 -11.04 5.46
C LEU A 32 23.58 -11.09 4.30
N THR A 33 23.25 -11.85 3.25
CA THR A 33 23.87 -11.78 1.92
C THR A 33 23.02 -10.93 0.99
N ILE A 34 23.57 -10.51 -0.15
CA ILE A 34 22.82 -9.68 -1.09
C ILE A 34 21.58 -10.42 -1.64
N GLU A 35 21.69 -11.73 -1.89
CA GLU A 35 20.60 -12.55 -2.38
C GLU A 35 19.47 -12.62 -1.35
N LYS A 36 19.81 -12.90 -0.08
CA LYS A 36 18.83 -12.91 1.01
C LYS A 36 18.17 -11.55 1.22
N ALA A 37 18.93 -10.46 1.06
CA ALA A 37 18.38 -9.12 1.15
C ALA A 37 17.35 -8.86 0.04
N MET A 38 17.61 -9.33 -1.18
CA MET A 38 16.66 -9.25 -2.29
C MET A 38 15.38 -10.07 -2.02
N ASP A 39 15.53 -11.30 -1.55
CA ASP A 39 14.39 -12.19 -1.23
C ASP A 39 13.49 -11.55 -0.16
N ILE A 40 14.08 -11.03 0.92
CA ILE A 40 13.35 -10.34 2.00
C ILE A 40 12.62 -9.12 1.45
N ALA A 41 13.26 -8.35 0.59
CA ALA A 41 12.66 -7.15 0.01
C ALA A 41 11.50 -7.46 -0.93
N GLU A 42 11.55 -8.55 -1.69
CA GLU A 42 10.43 -8.96 -2.55
C GLU A 42 9.17 -9.25 -1.73
N GLU A 43 9.32 -9.79 -0.52
CA GLU A 43 8.18 -10.11 0.35
C GLU A 43 7.74 -8.96 1.25
N HIS A 44 8.68 -8.16 1.77
CA HIS A 44 8.42 -7.25 2.89
C HIS A 44 8.64 -5.78 2.56
N SER A 45 9.31 -5.43 1.45
CA SER A 45 9.61 -4.02 1.14
C SER A 45 8.35 -3.17 1.01
N PRO A 46 8.23 -2.10 1.80
CA PRO A 46 7.06 -1.21 1.77
C PRO A 46 6.87 -0.51 0.42
N SER A 47 7.97 -0.25 -0.31
CA SER A 47 7.93 0.39 -1.63
C SER A 47 7.39 -0.54 -2.70
N LEU A 48 7.84 -1.78 -2.74
CA LEU A 48 7.35 -2.81 -3.66
C LEU A 48 5.89 -3.15 -3.37
N ARG A 49 5.54 -3.32 -2.11
CA ARG A 49 4.16 -3.61 -1.69
C ARG A 49 3.19 -2.50 -2.11
N ARG A 50 3.56 -1.23 -1.94
CA ARG A 50 2.75 -0.08 -2.42
C ARG A 50 2.58 -0.09 -3.92
N SER A 51 3.65 -0.35 -4.67
CA SER A 51 3.62 -0.39 -6.13
C SER A 51 2.77 -1.56 -6.63
N HIS A 52 2.88 -2.74 -6.00
CA HIS A 52 2.03 -3.90 -6.29
C HIS A 52 0.54 -3.62 -6.03
N MET A 53 0.20 -3.04 -4.86
CA MET A 53 -1.18 -2.64 -4.56
C MET A 53 -1.73 -1.61 -5.56
N ASN A 54 -0.87 -0.71 -6.05
CA ASN A 54 -1.25 0.26 -7.07
C ASN A 54 -1.57 -0.44 -8.40
N LEU A 55 -0.74 -1.39 -8.82
CA LEU A 55 -0.99 -2.23 -10.00
C LEU A 55 -2.31 -3.00 -9.87
N GLU A 56 -2.53 -3.64 -8.71
CA GLU A 56 -3.78 -4.35 -8.43
C GLU A 56 -5.00 -3.43 -8.51
N ARG A 57 -4.91 -2.20 -8.00
CA ARG A 57 -5.97 -1.19 -8.12
C ARG A 57 -6.33 -0.89 -9.57
N TYR A 58 -5.33 -0.69 -10.44
CA TYR A 58 -5.58 -0.44 -11.87
C TYR A 58 -6.17 -1.68 -12.57
N GLN A 59 -5.72 -2.87 -12.18
CA GLN A 59 -6.30 -4.12 -12.66
C GLN A 59 -7.78 -4.24 -12.28
N GLN A 60 -8.13 -3.94 -11.03
CA GLN A 60 -9.53 -3.96 -10.57
C GLN A 60 -10.37 -2.88 -11.25
N ASN A 61 -9.82 -1.71 -11.53
CA ASN A 61 -10.48 -0.67 -12.30
C ASN A 61 -10.80 -1.14 -13.72
N LEU A 62 -9.87 -1.83 -14.38
CA LEU A 62 -10.09 -2.41 -15.70
C LEU A 62 -11.20 -3.48 -15.68
N VAL A 63 -11.20 -4.35 -14.68
CA VAL A 63 -12.24 -5.36 -14.46
C VAL A 63 -13.61 -4.68 -14.25
N ALA A 64 -13.66 -3.64 -13.41
CA ALA A 64 -14.88 -2.87 -13.14
C ALA A 64 -15.40 -2.17 -14.41
N GLN A 65 -14.52 -1.56 -15.20
CA GLN A 65 -14.91 -0.92 -16.46
C GLN A 65 -15.45 -1.94 -17.47
N ARG A 66 -14.78 -3.07 -17.63
CA ARG A 66 -15.28 -4.16 -18.48
C ARG A 66 -16.62 -4.71 -17.99
N ALA A 67 -16.80 -4.77 -16.66
CA ALA A 67 -18.09 -5.19 -16.08
C ALA A 67 -19.19 -4.15 -16.32
N SER A 68 -18.88 -2.85 -16.33
CA SER A 68 -19.85 -1.79 -16.60
C SER A 68 -20.44 -1.81 -18.03
N LEU A 69 -19.75 -2.49 -18.94
CA LEU A 69 -20.20 -2.71 -20.34
C LEU A 69 -21.18 -3.90 -20.50
N LYS A 70 -21.36 -4.68 -19.42
CA LYS A 70 -22.35 -5.78 -19.40
C LYS A 70 -23.73 -5.25 -19.08
N SER A 71 -24.76 -6.09 -19.31
CA SER A 71 -26.14 -5.78 -18.95
C SER A 71 -26.26 -5.50 -17.45
N LYS A 72 -26.88 -4.37 -17.12
CA LYS A 72 -27.15 -3.95 -15.74
C LYS A 72 -28.64 -4.15 -15.45
N PHE A 73 -28.93 -4.88 -14.40
CA PHE A 73 -30.28 -5.12 -13.90
C PHE A 73 -30.51 -4.24 -12.65
N SER A 74 -31.59 -3.50 -12.64
CA SER A 74 -31.99 -2.68 -11.51
C SER A 74 -33.47 -2.84 -11.19
N LEU A 75 -33.80 -2.88 -9.89
CA LEU A 75 -35.15 -2.88 -9.38
C LEU A 75 -35.26 -1.76 -8.35
N ASN A 76 -36.07 -0.75 -8.66
CA ASN A 76 -36.36 0.36 -7.77
C ASN A 76 -37.79 0.22 -7.25
N LEU A 77 -37.96 0.16 -5.94
CA LEU A 77 -39.25 0.03 -5.28
C LEU A 77 -39.49 1.22 -4.37
N ASN A 78 -40.66 1.85 -4.50
CA ASN A 78 -41.21 2.81 -3.56
C ASN A 78 -42.45 2.17 -2.95
N PRO A 79 -42.33 1.42 -1.84
CA PRO A 79 -43.40 0.61 -1.31
C PRO A 79 -44.53 1.44 -0.72
N VAL A 80 -44.24 2.62 -0.20
CA VAL A 80 -45.22 3.52 0.39
C VAL A 80 -44.89 4.95 0.03
N ASP A 81 -45.79 5.59 -0.70
CA ASP A 81 -45.78 7.03 -0.95
C ASP A 81 -47.20 7.54 -0.57
N TYR A 82 -47.25 8.26 0.56
CA TYR A 82 -48.51 8.87 1.05
C TYR A 82 -48.40 10.38 0.99
N SER A 83 -49.34 10.99 0.30
CA SER A 83 -49.47 12.44 0.26
C SER A 83 -50.88 12.87 0.59
N LYS A 84 -51.00 13.91 1.43
CA LYS A 84 -52.22 14.58 1.76
C LYS A 84 -52.10 16.05 1.47
N SER A 85 -52.92 16.55 0.57
CA SER A 85 -52.95 17.97 0.19
C SER A 85 -54.34 18.54 0.40
N ARG A 86 -54.44 19.79 0.82
CA ARG A 86 -55.65 20.56 0.89
C ARG A 86 -55.48 21.82 0.02
N SER A 87 -56.35 21.95 -0.98
CA SER A 87 -56.29 23.04 -1.97
C SER A 87 -57.63 23.70 -2.05
N PHE A 88 -57.68 25.00 -2.41
CA PHE A 88 -58.90 25.74 -2.69
C PHE A 88 -59.14 25.78 -4.19
N ASP A 89 -60.32 25.34 -4.60
CA ASP A 89 -60.75 25.44 -6.00
C ASP A 89 -61.45 26.78 -6.22
N ASN A 90 -60.83 27.69 -6.94
CA ASN A 90 -61.38 29.03 -7.23
C ASN A 90 -62.67 28.99 -8.07
N ARG A 91 -62.86 27.96 -8.89
CA ARG A 91 -64.05 27.86 -9.75
C ARG A 91 -65.30 27.43 -8.97
N LEU A 92 -65.09 26.53 -8.02
CA LEU A 92 -66.14 25.99 -7.17
C LEU A 92 -66.27 26.75 -5.85
N SER A 93 -65.34 27.65 -5.54
CA SER A 93 -65.19 28.38 -4.27
C SER A 93 -65.21 27.48 -3.05
N GLN A 94 -64.59 26.31 -3.17
CA GLN A 94 -64.59 25.27 -2.14
C GLN A 94 -63.22 24.72 -1.84
N TRP A 95 -63.07 24.25 -0.60
CA TRP A 95 -61.84 23.52 -0.20
C TRP A 95 -62.05 22.05 -0.49
N TYR A 96 -61.04 21.42 -1.13
CA TYR A 96 -60.98 19.99 -1.28
C TYR A 96 -59.74 19.41 -0.67
N THR A 97 -59.84 18.22 -0.10
CA THR A 97 -58.73 17.45 0.41
C THR A 97 -58.49 16.26 -0.49
N ASN A 98 -57.25 16.09 -0.93
CA ASN A 98 -56.84 14.94 -1.71
C ASN A 98 -55.85 14.12 -0.93
N GLU A 99 -56.12 12.84 -0.73
CA GLU A 99 -55.25 11.86 -0.09
C GLU A 99 -54.86 10.84 -1.15
N ARG A 100 -53.58 10.70 -1.37
CA ARG A 100 -53.05 9.72 -2.32
C ARG A 100 -52.15 8.76 -1.58
N PHE A 101 -52.41 7.48 -1.74
CA PHE A 101 -51.52 6.41 -1.37
C PHE A 101 -51.07 5.70 -2.64
N SER A 102 -49.73 5.56 -2.86
CA SER A 102 -49.21 4.88 -4.02
C SER A 102 -48.04 3.97 -3.65
N THR A 103 -47.94 2.89 -4.41
CA THR A 103 -46.82 1.96 -4.44
C THR A 103 -46.34 1.87 -5.86
N THR A 104 -45.06 2.07 -6.11
CA THR A 104 -44.47 1.97 -7.45
C THR A 104 -43.23 1.11 -7.46
N GLY A 105 -43.03 0.38 -8.54
CA GLY A 105 -41.83 -0.39 -8.81
C GLY A 105 -41.38 -0.21 -10.26
N THR A 106 -40.08 -0.15 -10.46
CA THR A 106 -39.49 -0.07 -11.81
C THR A 106 -38.39 -1.13 -11.90
N PHE A 107 -38.60 -2.10 -12.77
CA PHE A 107 -37.59 -3.04 -13.19
C PHE A 107 -36.96 -2.55 -14.51
N GLN A 108 -35.63 -2.45 -14.56
CA GLN A 108 -34.94 -1.93 -15.73
C GLN A 108 -33.70 -2.79 -16.01
N VAL A 109 -33.52 -3.10 -17.29
CA VAL A 109 -32.36 -3.77 -17.86
C VAL A 109 -31.71 -2.85 -18.84
N ASP A 110 -30.50 -2.40 -18.57
CA ASP A 110 -29.70 -1.54 -19.43
C ASP A 110 -28.58 -2.35 -20.07
N GLN A 111 -28.51 -2.31 -21.41
CA GLN A 111 -27.43 -2.87 -22.21
C GLN A 111 -26.67 -1.75 -22.91
N PRO A 112 -25.43 -1.42 -22.44
CA PRO A 112 -24.55 -0.51 -23.16
C PRO A 112 -24.09 -1.11 -24.50
N ILE A 113 -24.00 -0.30 -25.56
CA ILE A 113 -23.50 -0.68 -26.87
C ILE A 113 -22.15 0.00 -27.08
N LEU A 114 -21.07 -0.76 -26.98
CA LEU A 114 -19.69 -0.21 -27.00
C LEU A 114 -19.34 0.51 -28.32
N TRP A 115 -19.83 0.02 -29.44
CA TRP A 115 -19.46 0.53 -30.78
C TRP A 115 -20.19 1.81 -31.18
N THR A 116 -21.36 2.08 -30.62
CA THR A 116 -22.15 3.29 -30.93
C THR A 116 -22.26 4.26 -29.77
N ASP A 117 -21.77 3.89 -28.60
CA ASP A 117 -21.93 4.59 -27.31
C ASP A 117 -23.41 4.70 -26.87
N GLY A 118 -24.31 3.95 -27.51
CA GLY A 118 -25.72 3.90 -27.16
C GLY A 118 -26.03 3.05 -25.95
N VAL A 119 -27.27 3.15 -25.45
CA VAL A 119 -27.82 2.28 -24.41
C VAL A 119 -29.19 1.80 -24.85
N LEU A 120 -29.37 0.49 -24.85
CA LEU A 120 -30.66 -0.14 -25.02
C LEU A 120 -31.22 -0.50 -23.63
N SER A 121 -32.39 0.04 -23.29
CA SER A 121 -33.01 -0.17 -21.98
C SER A 121 -34.37 -0.86 -22.16
N LEU A 122 -34.61 -1.96 -21.48
CA LEU A 122 -35.92 -2.56 -21.28
C LEU A 122 -36.43 -2.13 -19.91
N ILE A 123 -37.57 -1.45 -19.91
CA ILE A 123 -38.12 -0.84 -18.67
C ILE A 123 -39.55 -1.39 -18.49
N ASN A 124 -39.75 -1.98 -17.29
CA ASN A 124 -41.09 -2.33 -16.82
C ASN A 124 -41.39 -1.50 -15.56
N ARG A 125 -42.44 -0.67 -15.67
CA ARG A 125 -42.90 0.16 -14.57
C ARG A 125 -44.28 -0.33 -14.13
N PHE A 126 -44.44 -0.70 -12.88
CA PHE A 126 -45.72 -1.08 -12.30
C PHE A 126 -46.05 -0.16 -11.12
N GLY A 127 -47.35 0.12 -10.98
CA GLY A 127 -47.80 1.03 -9.98
C GLY A 127 -49.20 0.66 -9.51
N TRP A 128 -49.45 0.84 -8.22
CA TRP A 128 -50.79 0.82 -7.64
C TRP A 128 -51.00 2.13 -6.88
N GLN A 129 -52.19 2.72 -7.06
CA GLN A 129 -52.57 3.96 -6.40
C GLN A 129 -54.03 3.92 -5.90
N ASP A 130 -54.22 4.54 -4.72
CA ASP A 130 -55.51 4.82 -4.15
C ASP A 130 -55.61 6.33 -3.90
N ASN A 131 -56.47 6.98 -4.65
CA ASN A 131 -56.70 8.42 -4.58
C ASN A 131 -58.07 8.66 -3.95
N ASN A 132 -58.10 9.30 -2.77
CA ASN A 132 -59.29 9.66 -2.06
C ASN A 132 -59.46 11.19 -2.07
N SER A 133 -60.48 11.69 -2.75
CA SER A 133 -60.83 13.10 -2.78
C SER A 133 -62.07 13.38 -1.97
N ASN A 134 -62.03 14.43 -1.13
CA ASN A 134 -63.19 14.90 -0.39
C ASN A 134 -63.47 16.36 -0.77
N ILE A 135 -64.62 16.55 -1.42
CA ILE A 135 -65.10 17.87 -1.84
C ILE A 135 -66.48 18.03 -1.15
N ASP A 136 -66.58 19.02 -0.27
CA ASP A 136 -67.81 19.37 0.43
C ASP A 136 -68.57 18.17 1.07
N GLY A 137 -67.77 17.30 1.76
CA GLY A 137 -68.30 16.11 2.39
C GLY A 137 -68.51 14.91 1.46
N THR A 138 -68.48 15.08 0.13
CA THR A 138 -68.58 14.00 -0.81
C THR A 138 -67.20 13.34 -1.02
N LYS A 139 -67.07 12.08 -0.65
CA LYS A 139 -65.83 11.29 -0.78
C LYS A 139 -65.88 10.51 -2.10
N THR A 140 -64.86 10.72 -2.91
CA THR A 140 -64.66 9.93 -4.13
C THR A 140 -63.34 9.16 -3.97
N SER A 141 -63.36 7.83 -4.15
CA SER A 141 -62.23 6.96 -4.12
C SER A 141 -61.95 6.38 -5.50
N ASN A 142 -60.72 6.49 -5.99
CA ASN A 142 -60.30 5.89 -7.25
C ASN A 142 -59.04 5.05 -7.03
N LYS A 143 -59.16 3.74 -7.30
CA LYS A 143 -58.05 2.78 -7.21
C LYS A 143 -57.66 2.38 -8.62
N ALA A 144 -56.39 2.44 -8.90
CA ALA A 144 -55.85 2.10 -10.23
C ALA A 144 -54.57 1.26 -10.08
N PHE A 145 -54.41 0.33 -10.99
CA PHE A 145 -53.16 -0.40 -11.25
C PHE A 145 -52.69 -0.05 -12.65
N SER A 146 -51.40 0.25 -12.78
CA SER A 146 -50.73 0.48 -14.04
C SER A 146 -49.54 -0.45 -14.21
N ASN A 147 -49.33 -0.93 -15.42
CA ASN A 147 -48.13 -1.69 -15.78
C ASN A 147 -47.73 -1.29 -17.21
N ASP A 148 -46.56 -0.63 -17.29
CA ASP A 148 -46.01 -0.14 -18.56
C ASP A 148 -44.73 -0.88 -18.89
N LEU A 149 -44.67 -1.57 -20.02
CA LEU A 149 -43.45 -2.22 -20.53
C LEU A 149 -43.07 -1.56 -21.85
N TYR A 150 -41.86 -1.04 -21.92
CA TYR A 150 -41.35 -0.43 -23.13
C TYR A 150 -39.86 -0.62 -23.33
N LEU A 151 -39.43 -0.52 -24.60
CA LEU A 151 -38.03 -0.56 -25.00
C LEU A 151 -37.60 0.86 -25.36
N GLN A 152 -36.48 1.30 -24.82
CA GLN A 152 -35.92 2.62 -25.07
C GLN A 152 -34.50 2.48 -25.62
N LEU A 153 -34.21 3.11 -26.75
CA LEU A 153 -32.87 3.27 -27.30
C LEU A 153 -32.41 4.72 -27.08
N SER A 154 -31.33 4.92 -26.33
CA SER A 154 -30.66 6.20 -26.19
C SER A 154 -29.37 6.16 -26.99
N GLN A 155 -29.32 6.91 -28.12
CA GLN A 155 -28.18 6.90 -29.03
C GLN A 155 -27.63 8.31 -29.20
N PRO A 156 -26.39 8.61 -28.74
CA PRO A 156 -25.70 9.84 -29.07
C PRO A 156 -25.44 9.91 -30.58
N ILE A 157 -25.68 11.08 -31.17
CA ILE A 157 -25.47 11.32 -32.60
C ILE A 157 -24.45 12.46 -32.74
N PHE A 158 -23.52 12.35 -33.68
CA PHE A 158 -22.46 13.34 -33.96
C PHE A 158 -21.52 13.60 -32.79
N THR A 159 -21.30 12.59 -31.95
CA THR A 159 -20.34 12.65 -30.84
C THR A 159 -19.28 11.54 -30.98
N TYR A 160 -18.14 11.74 -30.35
CA TYR A 160 -17.14 10.67 -30.26
C TYR A 160 -17.62 9.55 -29.33
N ASN A 161 -17.10 8.35 -29.54
CA ASN A 161 -17.45 7.19 -28.71
C ASN A 161 -16.71 7.26 -27.35
N LYS A 162 -17.42 7.82 -26.35
CA LYS A 162 -16.88 8.06 -25.01
C LYS A 162 -16.50 6.77 -24.29
N ARG A 163 -17.36 5.74 -24.36
CA ARG A 163 -17.12 4.45 -23.67
C ARG A 163 -15.92 3.71 -24.21
N LYS A 164 -15.72 3.75 -25.54
CA LYS A 164 -14.54 3.16 -26.16
C LYS A 164 -13.27 3.86 -25.70
N MET A 165 -13.29 5.20 -25.67
CA MET A 165 -12.14 5.98 -25.22
C MET A 165 -11.84 5.77 -23.73
N GLU A 166 -12.88 5.73 -22.88
CA GLU A 166 -12.72 5.43 -21.45
C GLU A 166 -12.11 4.03 -21.21
N LEU A 167 -12.56 3.04 -21.99
CA LEU A 167 -11.99 1.69 -21.90
C LEU A 167 -10.51 1.69 -22.31
N GLN A 168 -10.15 2.32 -23.43
CA GLN A 168 -8.77 2.44 -23.88
C GLN A 168 -7.90 3.19 -22.86
N GLN A 169 -8.40 4.27 -22.28
CA GLN A 169 -7.68 5.01 -21.26
C GLN A 169 -7.35 4.12 -20.05
N ILE A 170 -8.31 3.35 -19.56
CA ILE A 170 -8.10 2.46 -18.42
C ILE A 170 -7.16 1.29 -18.78
N GLU A 171 -7.19 0.81 -20.04
CA GLU A 171 -6.24 -0.18 -20.51
C GLU A 171 -4.81 0.37 -20.53
N TYR A 172 -4.59 1.59 -21.01
CA TYR A 172 -3.30 2.27 -20.94
C TYR A 172 -2.86 2.58 -19.51
N ASP A 173 -3.79 2.99 -18.64
CA ASP A 173 -3.48 3.22 -17.23
C ASP A 173 -3.00 1.94 -16.53
N TYR A 174 -3.62 0.80 -16.86
CA TYR A 174 -3.16 -0.50 -16.35
C TYR A 174 -1.78 -0.89 -16.90
N GLU A 175 -1.52 -0.68 -18.19
CA GLU A 175 -0.22 -0.93 -18.81
C GLU A 175 0.87 -0.05 -18.19
N ASN A 176 0.61 1.25 -18.03
CA ASN A 176 1.50 2.18 -17.35
C ASN A 176 1.78 1.79 -15.89
N ALA A 177 0.76 1.30 -15.18
CA ALA A 177 0.94 0.80 -13.81
C ALA A 177 1.84 -0.45 -13.78
N ASN A 178 1.73 -1.34 -14.77
CA ASN A 178 2.58 -2.52 -14.89
C ASN A 178 4.05 -2.16 -15.16
N ILE A 179 4.27 -1.22 -16.09
CA ILE A 179 5.61 -0.67 -16.37
C ILE A 179 6.19 0.00 -15.11
N SER A 180 5.38 0.81 -14.43
CA SER A 180 5.79 1.50 -13.21
C SER A 180 6.16 0.52 -12.08
N TYR A 181 5.44 -0.60 -11.97
CA TYR A 181 5.80 -1.67 -11.03
C TYR A 181 7.14 -2.31 -11.37
N ALA A 182 7.38 -2.62 -12.64
CA ALA A 182 8.67 -3.16 -13.09
C ALA A 182 9.84 -2.20 -12.82
N LEU A 183 9.66 -0.91 -13.11
CA LEU A 183 10.66 0.13 -12.83
C LEU A 183 10.91 0.29 -11.33
N GLN A 184 9.85 0.25 -10.50
CA GLN A 184 9.99 0.31 -9.04
C GLN A 184 10.77 -0.89 -8.50
N ARG A 185 10.56 -2.10 -9.07
CA ARG A 185 11.33 -3.28 -8.70
C ARG A 185 12.82 -3.08 -8.97
N LEU A 186 13.18 -2.62 -10.16
CA LEU A 186 14.57 -2.33 -10.52
C LEU A 186 15.20 -1.20 -9.66
N SER A 187 14.42 -0.16 -9.36
CA SER A 187 14.87 0.91 -8.45
C SER A 187 15.12 0.38 -7.04
N THR A 188 14.22 -0.45 -6.53
CA THR A 188 14.38 -1.04 -5.18
C THR A 188 15.59 -1.98 -5.13
N GLU A 189 15.81 -2.79 -6.16
CA GLU A 189 17.00 -3.65 -6.28
C GLU A 189 18.30 -2.83 -6.26
N LYS A 190 18.33 -1.74 -7.01
CA LYS A 190 19.46 -0.80 -7.00
C LYS A 190 19.68 -0.19 -5.60
N ASP A 191 18.61 0.30 -4.97
CA ASP A 191 18.69 0.96 -3.66
C ASP A 191 19.16 -0.03 -2.58
N ILE A 192 18.67 -1.26 -2.59
CA ILE A 192 19.11 -2.33 -1.69
C ILE A 192 20.60 -2.64 -1.92
N THR A 193 21.01 -2.81 -3.16
CA THR A 193 22.41 -3.06 -3.49
C THR A 193 23.32 -1.96 -2.96
N GLN A 194 22.95 -0.70 -3.19
CA GLN A 194 23.71 0.45 -2.71
C GLN A 194 23.79 0.51 -1.18
N GLN A 195 22.67 0.32 -0.49
CA GLN A 195 22.62 0.35 0.98
C GLN A 195 23.35 -0.84 1.58
N PHE A 196 23.24 -2.03 0.99
CA PHE A 196 23.96 -3.23 1.41
C PHE A 196 25.47 -3.02 1.41
N TYR A 197 26.02 -2.51 0.30
CA TYR A 197 27.45 -2.20 0.24
C TYR A 197 27.84 -1.02 1.14
N SER A 198 26.94 -0.07 1.39
CA SER A 198 27.16 1.02 2.35
C SER A 198 27.35 0.47 3.79
N VAL A 199 26.51 -0.49 4.20
CA VAL A 199 26.67 -1.18 5.50
C VAL A 199 27.96 -1.97 5.54
N TYR A 200 28.30 -2.70 4.47
CA TYR A 200 29.56 -3.46 4.40
C TYR A 200 30.78 -2.55 4.55
N MET A 201 30.79 -1.40 3.87
CA MET A 201 31.88 -0.40 3.98
C MET A 201 31.95 0.19 5.40
N ALA A 202 30.81 0.51 6.00
CA ALA A 202 30.77 1.02 7.38
C ALA A 202 31.28 0.00 8.41
N GLN A 203 30.95 -1.30 8.23
CA GLN A 203 31.51 -2.38 9.04
C GLN A 203 33.02 -2.50 8.92
N SER A 204 33.54 -2.41 7.69
CA SER A 204 34.96 -2.44 7.41
C SER A 204 35.70 -1.23 8.02
N GLN A 205 35.11 -0.03 7.87
CA GLN A 205 35.65 1.19 8.47
C GLN A 205 35.70 1.13 9.99
N LEU A 206 34.64 0.60 10.63
CA LEU A 206 34.62 0.40 12.08
C LEU A 206 35.74 -0.53 12.55
N ALA A 207 36.05 -1.59 11.80
CA ALA A 207 37.14 -2.51 12.12
C ALA A 207 38.48 -1.78 12.05
N ILE A 208 38.72 -0.94 11.04
CA ILE A 208 39.94 -0.13 10.91
C ILE A 208 40.05 0.86 12.08
N THR A 209 38.98 1.59 12.39
CA THR A 209 39.00 2.59 13.49
C THR A 209 39.21 1.94 14.85
N LYS A 210 38.76 0.70 15.07
CA LYS A 210 39.09 -0.08 16.27
C LYS A 210 40.57 -0.38 16.38
N GLU A 211 41.22 -0.72 15.27
CA GLU A 211 42.66 -0.94 15.21
C GLU A 211 43.45 0.36 15.45
N GLU A 212 43.00 1.47 14.86
CA GLU A 212 43.56 2.81 15.09
C GLU A 212 43.52 3.20 16.58
N LEU A 213 42.37 2.97 17.25
CA LEU A 213 42.25 3.21 18.69
C LEU A 213 43.22 2.35 19.48
N THR A 214 43.35 1.07 19.14
CA THR A 214 44.30 0.15 19.78
C THR A 214 45.75 0.65 19.66
N ASN A 215 46.13 1.11 18.47
CA ASN A 215 47.46 1.66 18.19
C ASN A 215 47.67 2.98 18.95
N ALA A 216 46.66 3.85 19.03
CA ALA A 216 46.74 5.10 19.80
C ALA A 216 46.90 4.82 21.31
N GLN A 217 46.19 3.82 21.84
CA GLN A 217 46.34 3.38 23.25
C GLN A 217 47.74 2.87 23.52
N GLN A 218 48.28 2.01 22.66
CA GLN A 218 49.66 1.49 22.84
C GLN A 218 50.70 2.62 22.76
N SER A 219 50.53 3.54 21.83
CA SER A 219 51.41 4.71 21.68
C SER A 219 51.38 5.60 22.92
N TYR A 220 50.18 5.87 23.46
CA TYR A 220 50.03 6.63 24.72
C TYR A 220 50.74 5.95 25.90
N GLU A 221 50.57 4.65 26.09
CA GLU A 221 51.23 3.92 27.17
C GLU A 221 52.77 3.92 27.03
N ILE A 222 53.29 3.79 25.81
CA ILE A 222 54.73 3.86 25.55
C ILE A 222 55.30 5.25 25.92
N ILE A 223 54.62 6.33 25.46
CA ILE A 223 55.08 7.70 25.74
C ILE A 223 54.95 8.02 27.20
N LYS A 224 53.89 7.61 27.88
CA LYS A 224 53.69 7.75 29.32
C LYS A 224 54.85 7.13 30.11
N ASN A 225 55.20 5.88 29.80
CA ASN A 225 56.31 5.18 30.46
C ASN A 225 57.68 5.88 30.21
N LYS A 226 57.90 6.46 29.00
CA LYS A 226 59.08 7.24 28.69
C LYS A 226 59.16 8.55 29.47
N VAL A 227 58.01 9.24 29.63
CA VAL A 227 57.96 10.48 30.42
C VAL A 227 58.18 10.18 31.91
N GLU A 228 57.60 9.08 32.45
CA GLU A 228 57.85 8.64 33.83
C GLU A 228 59.31 8.26 34.09
N ALA A 229 60.03 7.81 33.08
CA ALA A 229 61.46 7.52 33.10
C ALA A 229 62.35 8.73 32.75
N ASP A 230 61.80 9.94 32.64
CA ASP A 230 62.52 11.17 32.18
C ASP A 230 63.19 11.03 30.80
N LEU A 231 62.65 10.14 29.93
CA LEU A 231 63.17 9.90 28.56
C LEU A 231 62.41 10.63 27.46
N ALA A 232 61.30 11.29 27.79
CA ALA A 232 60.49 12.08 26.87
C ALA A 232 59.89 13.32 27.54
N ALA A 233 59.52 14.32 26.73
CA ALA A 233 58.95 15.57 27.22
C ALA A 233 57.47 15.40 27.60
N ARG A 234 56.99 16.19 28.56
CA ARG A 234 55.56 16.19 28.93
C ARG A 234 54.63 16.61 27.78
N ASP A 235 55.11 17.47 26.91
CA ASP A 235 54.34 17.92 25.72
C ASP A 235 53.99 16.74 24.77
N GLU A 236 54.92 15.76 24.67
CA GLU A 236 54.65 14.53 23.88
C GLU A 236 53.55 13.69 24.50
N LEU A 237 53.49 13.66 25.84
CA LEU A 237 52.40 12.95 26.57
C LEU A 237 51.06 13.63 26.31
N PHE A 238 50.98 14.97 26.40
CA PHE A 238 49.73 15.70 26.09
C PHE A 238 49.28 15.47 24.64
N GLN A 239 50.23 15.45 23.70
CA GLN A 239 49.88 15.18 22.29
C GLN A 239 49.36 13.74 22.12
N ALA A 240 49.96 12.76 22.80
CA ALA A 240 49.50 11.37 22.76
C ALA A 240 48.09 11.21 23.40
N GLU A 241 47.80 11.98 24.45
CA GLU A 241 46.49 12.00 25.09
C GLU A 241 45.43 12.60 24.19
N VAL A 242 45.71 13.70 23.48
CA VAL A 242 44.84 14.29 22.47
C VAL A 242 44.56 13.31 21.33
N ASN A 243 45.61 12.62 20.84
CA ASN A 243 45.44 11.63 19.77
C ASN A 243 44.58 10.46 20.22
N LEU A 244 44.77 9.97 21.47
CA LEU A 244 43.91 8.91 22.02
C LEU A 244 42.45 9.34 22.19
N ALA A 245 42.22 10.57 22.67
CA ALA A 245 40.89 11.14 22.78
C ALA A 245 40.18 11.26 21.40
N SER A 246 40.94 11.73 20.40
CA SER A 246 40.46 11.80 19.01
C SER A 246 40.10 10.43 18.45
N ALA A 247 40.93 9.42 18.64
CA ALA A 247 40.67 8.06 18.18
C ALA A 247 39.42 7.45 18.85
N ARG A 248 39.18 7.74 20.14
CA ARG A 248 37.95 7.32 20.84
C ARG A 248 36.72 7.99 20.24
N SER A 249 36.76 9.29 20.01
CA SER A 249 35.67 10.03 19.40
C SER A 249 35.35 9.49 17.99
N SER A 250 36.37 9.24 17.18
CA SER A 250 36.21 8.64 15.84
C SER A 250 35.55 7.26 15.90
N LEU A 251 35.90 6.43 16.88
CA LEU A 251 35.24 5.13 17.04
C LEU A 251 33.74 5.26 17.33
N GLU A 252 33.38 6.14 18.27
CA GLU A 252 31.96 6.38 18.60
C GLU A 252 31.19 6.90 17.39
N GLU A 253 31.77 7.82 16.62
CA GLU A 253 31.17 8.34 15.40
C GLU A 253 30.94 7.23 14.37
N GLN A 254 31.93 6.34 14.16
CA GLN A 254 31.80 5.22 13.21
C GLN A 254 30.77 4.19 13.70
N GLN A 255 30.62 3.97 14.99
CA GLN A 255 29.56 3.11 15.54
C GLN A 255 28.17 3.65 15.20
N VAL A 256 27.94 4.94 15.44
CA VAL A 256 26.66 5.60 15.09
C VAL A 256 26.40 5.56 13.59
N SER A 257 27.42 5.81 12.77
CA SER A 257 27.32 5.75 11.30
C SER A 257 26.93 4.36 10.81
N LEU A 258 27.52 3.30 11.41
CA LEU A 258 27.15 1.92 11.08
C LEU A 258 25.70 1.61 11.43
N GLU A 259 25.25 1.97 12.64
CA GLU A 259 23.86 1.73 13.04
C GLU A 259 22.87 2.49 12.15
N ASN A 260 23.15 3.73 11.79
CA ASN A 260 22.33 4.49 10.85
C ASN A 260 22.25 3.80 9.47
N SER A 261 23.37 3.28 8.98
CA SER A 261 23.40 2.56 7.69
C SER A 261 22.62 1.25 7.74
N LYS A 262 22.71 0.50 8.86
CA LYS A 262 21.90 -0.70 9.10
C LYS A 262 20.40 -0.38 9.13
N ASP A 263 20.02 0.70 9.82
CA ASP A 263 18.61 1.09 9.95
C ASP A 263 18.00 1.51 8.61
N GLN A 264 18.76 2.21 7.76
CA GLN A 264 18.33 2.54 6.40
C GLN A 264 18.09 1.27 5.57
N LEU A 265 18.99 0.29 5.66
CA LEU A 265 18.83 -0.99 4.97
C LEU A 265 17.60 -1.75 5.47
N LYS A 266 17.43 -1.87 6.80
CA LYS A 266 16.25 -2.50 7.42
C LYS A 266 14.93 -1.87 6.96
N GLN A 267 14.86 -0.52 6.92
CA GLN A 267 13.68 0.19 6.44
C GLN A 267 13.35 -0.13 4.98
N THR A 268 14.35 -0.21 4.12
CA THR A 268 14.16 -0.53 2.70
C THR A 268 13.73 -1.98 2.50
N LEU A 269 14.29 -2.89 3.30
CA LEU A 269 13.92 -4.31 3.31
C LEU A 269 12.55 -4.57 3.94
N GLY A 270 12.05 -3.65 4.80
CA GLY A 270 10.84 -3.85 5.59
C GLY A 270 11.04 -4.76 6.81
N MET A 271 12.27 -4.85 7.34
CA MET A 271 12.62 -5.57 8.56
C MET A 271 12.32 -4.74 9.82
N ASP A 272 12.23 -5.40 10.97
CA ASP A 272 12.14 -4.72 12.27
C ASP A 272 13.47 -4.01 12.57
N LEU A 273 13.40 -2.76 13.03
CA LEU A 273 14.57 -1.96 13.41
C LEU A 273 15.31 -2.54 14.62
N ASN A 274 14.65 -3.33 15.45
CA ASN A 274 15.24 -3.96 16.60
C ASN A 274 16.07 -5.22 16.28
N GLU A 275 15.98 -5.74 15.05
CA GLU A 275 16.79 -6.88 14.62
C GLU A 275 18.23 -6.43 14.39
N ASP A 276 19.21 -7.17 14.94
CA ASP A 276 20.63 -6.91 14.63
C ASP A 276 21.03 -7.68 13.38
N ILE A 277 21.54 -6.94 12.39
CA ILE A 277 21.98 -7.49 11.10
C ILE A 277 23.51 -7.37 10.96
N MET A 278 24.10 -8.40 10.37
CA MET A 278 25.49 -8.39 9.91
C MET A 278 25.53 -8.70 8.42
N VAL A 279 26.19 -7.85 7.68
CA VAL A 279 26.29 -7.96 6.22
C VAL A 279 27.57 -8.68 5.83
N PHE A 280 27.46 -9.67 4.95
CA PHE A 280 28.61 -10.39 4.39
C PHE A 280 28.62 -10.22 2.87
N ALA A 281 29.66 -9.61 2.33
CA ALA A 281 29.83 -9.44 0.90
C ALA A 281 31.09 -10.15 0.42
N GLU A 282 30.96 -10.95 -0.64
CA GLU A 282 32.09 -11.45 -1.39
C GLU A 282 32.32 -10.50 -2.57
N VAL A 283 33.31 -9.61 -2.43
CA VAL A 283 33.62 -8.59 -3.46
C VAL A 283 34.47 -9.24 -4.53
N GLN A 284 33.83 -9.73 -5.60
CA GLN A 284 34.51 -10.17 -6.83
C GLN A 284 34.42 -9.08 -7.89
N ILE A 285 35.55 -8.55 -8.30
CA ILE A 285 35.61 -7.59 -9.41
C ILE A 285 35.48 -8.37 -10.72
N LYS A 286 34.33 -8.30 -11.38
CA LYS A 286 34.09 -8.82 -12.72
C LYS A 286 34.18 -7.66 -13.70
N PRO A 287 35.27 -7.49 -14.47
CA PRO A 287 35.34 -6.46 -15.49
C PRO A 287 34.28 -6.75 -16.56
N VAL A 288 33.38 -5.81 -16.79
CA VAL A 288 32.39 -5.88 -17.86
C VAL A 288 32.85 -4.95 -18.99
N GLU A 289 33.10 -5.51 -20.16
CA GLU A 289 33.34 -4.72 -21.35
C GLU A 289 32.02 -4.12 -21.86
N VAL A 290 31.89 -2.81 -21.72
CA VAL A 290 30.72 -2.07 -22.21
C VAL A 290 31.00 -1.60 -23.63
N ASN A 291 30.26 -2.18 -24.60
CA ASN A 291 30.27 -1.69 -25.97
C ASN A 291 29.26 -0.54 -26.10
N LEU A 292 29.75 0.67 -26.33
CA LEU A 292 28.93 1.88 -26.40
C LEU A 292 27.87 1.80 -27.52
N GLU A 293 28.21 1.29 -28.70
CA GLU A 293 27.30 1.20 -29.83
C GLU A 293 26.10 0.26 -29.50
N LYS A 294 26.39 -0.91 -28.91
CA LYS A 294 25.33 -1.83 -28.49
C LYS A 294 24.49 -1.25 -27.38
N ALA A 295 25.09 -0.52 -26.44
CA ALA A 295 24.34 0.11 -25.35
C ALA A 295 23.38 1.20 -25.88
N ILE A 296 23.81 2.01 -26.84
CA ILE A 296 22.98 3.02 -27.51
C ILE A 296 21.87 2.34 -28.32
N GLN A 297 22.19 1.32 -29.08
CA GLN A 297 21.19 0.58 -29.88
C GLN A 297 20.10 -0.03 -29.01
N HIS A 298 20.46 -0.76 -27.95
CA HIS A 298 19.49 -1.33 -27.01
C HIS A 298 18.70 -0.25 -26.25
N GLY A 299 19.32 0.87 -25.90
CA GLY A 299 18.65 1.99 -25.26
C GLY A 299 17.63 2.69 -26.16
N LEU A 300 17.86 2.72 -27.45
CA LEU A 300 16.94 3.28 -28.45
C LEU A 300 15.83 2.29 -28.84
N GLU A 301 16.13 0.98 -28.89
CA GLU A 301 15.16 -0.06 -29.23
C GLU A 301 14.19 -0.38 -28.09
N SER A 302 14.62 -0.20 -26.84
CA SER A 302 13.82 -0.51 -25.64
C SER A 302 13.98 0.56 -24.56
N PRO A 303 13.64 1.83 -24.84
CA PRO A 303 13.69 2.86 -23.81
C PRO A 303 12.64 2.59 -22.76
N PRO A 304 12.99 2.59 -21.46
CA PRO A 304 12.01 2.47 -20.40
C PRO A 304 11.05 3.66 -20.46
N GLY A 305 9.80 3.42 -20.85
CA GLY A 305 8.74 4.43 -20.90
C GLY A 305 8.24 4.85 -22.28
N THR A 306 8.77 4.30 -23.39
CA THR A 306 8.27 4.61 -24.75
C THR A 306 7.38 3.51 -25.35
N GLY A 307 6.96 2.55 -24.56
CA GLY A 307 5.99 1.55 -24.98
C GLY A 307 4.58 2.07 -24.85
N ALA A 308 4.18 3.05 -25.66
CA ALA A 308 2.83 3.30 -26.16
C ALA A 308 2.77 4.71 -26.76
N GLY A 309 2.95 4.78 -28.06
CA GLY A 309 2.47 5.88 -28.90
C GLY A 309 1.11 5.47 -29.49
#